data_28fb5551fb563f51230a3a03a3944279
#
_entry.id   28fb5551fb563f51230a3a03a3944279
#
_cell.length_a   1.000
_cell.length_b   1.000
_cell.length_c   1.000
_cell.angle_alpha   90.00
_cell.angle_beta   90.00
_cell.angle_gamma   90.00
#
_symmetry.space_group_name_H-M   'P 1'
#
loop_
_entity.id
_entity.type
_entity.pdbx_description
1 polymer ?
#
loop_
_entity_poly.entity_id
_entity_poly.type
_entity_poly.pdbx_seq_one_letter_code
_entity_poly.pdbx_strand_id
1 'polypeptide(L)'
;MASHTNEIDEADRRDFLVLAGNAFAAVGAASLLWPFVQQMNPDASAKALSSTEIDLAPVKEGQAITVLWRGKPVFIRNRTAAEIEAARKVDLDKLPGGTDAADELRVKKGHENWLVLVGICTHLGCIPKGQAMGDAKGDFGGWFCPCHGSHYDTSGRIRLGPAPRNLDVPPYEFVSDTKIKIG
;
A
#
# COMPACT_ATOMS: atom_id res chain seq x y z
N MET A 1 39.10 -12.79 65.29
CA MET A 1 38.60 -13.25 63.99
C MET A 1 37.08 -13.14 63.95
N ALA A 2 36.49 -11.97 64.12
CA ALA A 2 35.01 -11.81 64.10
C ALA A 2 34.54 -10.50 63.50
N SER A 3 35.36 -9.82 62.68
CA SER A 3 35.00 -8.49 62.14
C SER A 3 34.73 -8.46 60.62
N HIS A 4 35.05 -9.54 59.87
CA HIS A 4 34.90 -9.51 58.41
C HIS A 4 33.53 -9.97 57.87
N THR A 5 32.75 -10.71 58.66
CA THR A 5 31.45 -11.25 58.19
C THR A 5 30.32 -10.19 58.23
N ASN A 6 30.39 -9.24 59.16
CA ASN A 6 29.34 -8.18 59.29
C ASN A 6 29.42 -7.09 58.22
N GLU A 7 30.61 -6.75 57.73
CA GLU A 7 30.76 -5.73 56.66
C GLU A 7 30.26 -6.24 55.29
N ILE A 8 30.46 -7.50 54.99
CA ILE A 8 29.97 -8.10 53.73
C ILE A 8 28.44 -8.20 53.75
N ASP A 9 27.84 -8.55 54.89
CA ASP A 9 26.37 -8.70 55.03
C ASP A 9 25.64 -7.34 55.00
N GLU A 10 26.22 -6.27 55.47
CA GLU A 10 25.65 -4.91 55.34
C GLU A 10 25.78 -4.32 53.92
N ALA A 11 26.89 -4.58 53.23
CA ALA A 11 27.08 -4.17 51.85
C ALA A 11 26.08 -4.88 50.92
N ASP A 12 25.89 -6.20 51.10
CA ASP A 12 24.95 -7.00 50.29
C ASP A 12 23.49 -6.55 50.49
N ARG A 13 23.07 -6.20 51.68
CA ARG A 13 21.73 -5.68 51.96
C ARG A 13 21.52 -4.32 51.34
N ARG A 14 22.49 -3.43 51.44
CA ARG A 14 22.43 -2.11 50.84
C ARG A 14 22.34 -2.19 49.30
N ASP A 15 23.19 -2.98 48.71
CA ASP A 15 23.27 -3.15 47.28
C ASP A 15 21.99 -3.82 46.72
N PHE A 16 21.39 -4.77 47.44
CA PHE A 16 20.07 -5.32 47.11
C PHE A 16 18.98 -4.23 47.16
N LEU A 17 18.93 -3.39 48.22
CA LEU A 17 17.94 -2.33 48.32
C LEU A 17 18.09 -1.29 47.21
N VAL A 18 19.33 -0.92 46.87
CA VAL A 18 19.62 0.01 45.76
C VAL A 18 19.22 -0.58 44.45
N LEU A 19 19.54 -1.85 44.19
CA LEU A 19 19.16 -2.56 42.95
C LEU A 19 17.63 -2.64 42.85
N ALA A 20 16.95 -3.07 43.89
CA ALA A 20 15.49 -3.13 43.96
C ALA A 20 14.84 -1.77 43.72
N GLY A 21 15.34 -0.74 44.40
CA GLY A 21 14.85 0.65 44.24
C GLY A 21 15.01 1.16 42.80
N ASN A 22 16.16 0.92 42.20
CA ASN A 22 16.41 1.27 40.79
C ASN A 22 15.51 0.49 39.82
N ALA A 23 15.27 -0.79 40.08
CA ALA A 23 14.37 -1.61 39.28
C ALA A 23 12.91 -1.07 39.35
N PHE A 24 12.41 -0.78 40.54
CA PHE A 24 11.09 -0.16 40.69
C PHE A 24 11.01 1.22 40.06
N ALA A 25 12.05 2.05 40.17
CA ALA A 25 12.11 3.35 39.52
C ALA A 25 12.08 3.22 37.99
N ALA A 26 12.83 2.26 37.43
CA ALA A 26 12.83 1.99 36.00
C ALA A 26 11.46 1.52 35.48
N VAL A 27 10.80 0.60 36.20
CA VAL A 27 9.44 0.16 35.88
C VAL A 27 8.44 1.31 35.98
N GLY A 28 8.54 2.14 37.02
CA GLY A 28 7.71 3.32 37.18
C GLY A 28 7.89 4.32 36.03
N ALA A 29 9.12 4.63 35.66
CA ALA A 29 9.42 5.50 34.53
C ALA A 29 8.89 4.92 33.19
N ALA A 30 9.10 3.62 32.94
CA ALA A 30 8.57 2.96 31.76
C ALA A 30 7.05 2.98 31.70
N SER A 31 6.38 2.79 32.84
CA SER A 31 4.92 2.86 32.97
C SER A 31 4.38 4.28 32.70
N LEU A 32 5.08 5.31 33.13
CA LEU A 32 4.72 6.71 32.85
C LEU A 32 4.95 7.09 31.39
N LEU A 33 5.96 6.54 30.74
CA LEU A 33 6.26 6.80 29.33
C LEU A 33 5.34 6.05 28.38
N TRP A 34 4.81 4.90 28.79
CA TRP A 34 3.96 4.04 27.95
C TRP A 34 2.76 4.76 27.31
N PRO A 35 1.96 5.57 28.04
CA PRO A 35 0.84 6.30 27.43
C PRO A 35 1.25 7.23 26.30
N PHE A 36 2.43 7.86 26.39
CA PHE A 36 2.93 8.75 25.34
C PHE A 36 3.30 7.98 24.07
N VAL A 37 3.89 6.80 24.22
CA VAL A 37 4.14 5.91 23.08
C VAL A 37 2.82 5.40 22.49
N GLN A 38 1.85 5.05 23.33
CA GLN A 38 0.55 4.56 22.90
C GLN A 38 -0.26 5.61 22.12
N GLN A 39 -0.11 6.90 22.46
CA GLN A 39 -0.75 8.01 21.71
C GLN A 39 -0.24 8.15 20.27
N MET A 40 0.94 7.61 19.96
CA MET A 40 1.47 7.61 18.58
C MET A 40 0.81 6.55 17.69
N ASN A 41 0.07 5.62 18.26
CA ASN A 41 -0.66 4.62 17.48
C ASN A 41 -1.85 5.26 16.75
N PRO A 42 -2.16 4.79 15.51
CA PRO A 42 -3.34 5.24 14.80
C PRO A 42 -4.60 5.00 15.62
N ASP A 43 -5.49 5.98 15.64
CA ASP A 43 -6.78 5.86 16.32
C ASP A 43 -7.73 4.87 15.64
N ALA A 44 -8.87 4.60 16.27
CA ALA A 44 -9.86 3.65 15.75
C ALA A 44 -10.47 4.13 14.42
N SER A 45 -10.62 5.44 14.22
CA SER A 45 -11.17 6.00 12.98
C SER A 45 -10.18 5.86 11.82
N ALA A 46 -8.89 6.11 12.05
CA ALA A 46 -7.85 5.89 11.06
C ALA A 46 -7.74 4.40 10.67
N LYS A 47 -7.89 3.49 11.63
CA LYS A 47 -7.92 2.05 11.36
C LYS A 47 -9.18 1.63 10.58
N ALA A 48 -10.34 2.17 10.91
CA ALA A 48 -11.60 1.89 10.20
C ALA A 48 -11.55 2.34 8.74
N LEU A 49 -10.88 3.46 8.44
CA LEU A 49 -10.67 3.97 7.09
C LEU A 49 -9.50 3.29 6.35
N SER A 50 -8.81 2.36 6.99
CA SER A 50 -7.64 1.70 6.39
C SER A 50 -7.98 0.74 5.27
N SER A 51 -9.19 0.19 5.25
CA SER A 51 -9.69 -0.71 4.21
C SER A 51 -11.06 -0.29 3.70
N THR A 52 -11.35 -0.67 2.44
CA THR A 52 -12.63 -0.38 1.77
C THR A 52 -13.06 -1.61 1.00
N GLU A 53 -14.30 -2.06 1.20
CA GLU A 53 -14.91 -3.13 0.41
C GLU A 53 -15.71 -2.54 -0.76
N ILE A 54 -15.54 -3.11 -1.94
CA ILE A 54 -16.15 -2.65 -3.19
C ILE A 54 -16.87 -3.82 -3.85
N ASP A 55 -18.14 -3.58 -4.24
CA ASP A 55 -18.90 -4.50 -5.06
C ASP A 55 -18.58 -4.27 -6.55
N LEU A 56 -18.12 -5.31 -7.22
CA LEU A 56 -17.76 -5.31 -8.64
C LEU A 56 -18.89 -5.74 -9.56
N ALA A 57 -19.98 -6.30 -9.01
CA ALA A 57 -21.10 -6.82 -9.81
C ALA A 57 -21.70 -5.81 -10.81
N PRO A 58 -21.78 -4.49 -10.52
CA PRO A 58 -22.31 -3.53 -11.46
C PRO A 58 -21.31 -3.16 -12.58
N VAL A 59 -20.05 -3.55 -12.49
CA VAL A 59 -18.99 -3.14 -13.43
C VAL A 59 -18.90 -4.15 -14.57
N LYS A 60 -19.42 -3.80 -15.74
CA LYS A 60 -19.40 -4.65 -16.94
C LYS A 60 -18.01 -4.71 -17.56
N GLU A 61 -17.78 -5.72 -18.39
CA GLU A 61 -16.56 -5.85 -19.17
C GLU A 61 -16.26 -4.58 -19.98
N GLY A 62 -15.02 -4.14 -19.97
CA GLY A 62 -14.56 -2.91 -20.60
C GLY A 62 -14.88 -1.62 -19.80
N GLN A 63 -15.62 -1.73 -18.70
CA GLN A 63 -15.92 -0.59 -17.83
C GLN A 63 -14.89 -0.46 -16.69
N ALA A 64 -14.88 0.74 -16.13
CA ALA A 64 -14.02 1.08 -15.00
C ALA A 64 -14.76 1.95 -14.00
N ILE A 65 -14.40 1.84 -12.74
CA ILE A 65 -14.87 2.68 -11.64
C ILE A 65 -13.67 3.27 -10.89
N THR A 66 -13.91 4.39 -10.23
CA THR A 66 -12.92 5.01 -9.35
C THR A 66 -13.49 5.06 -7.95
N VAL A 67 -12.72 4.55 -6.98
CA VAL A 67 -13.05 4.59 -5.56
C VAL A 67 -11.97 5.35 -4.80
N LEU A 68 -12.29 5.86 -3.64
CA LEU A 68 -11.31 6.50 -2.76
C LEU A 68 -10.84 5.51 -1.70
N TRP A 69 -9.53 5.36 -1.58
CA TRP A 69 -8.88 4.60 -0.51
C TRP A 69 -7.75 5.44 0.09
N ARG A 70 -7.84 5.70 1.39
CA ARG A 70 -6.88 6.56 2.12
C ARG A 70 -6.66 7.93 1.45
N GLY A 71 -7.73 8.54 0.93
CA GLY A 71 -7.69 9.82 0.22
C GLY A 71 -7.07 9.77 -1.18
N LYS A 72 -6.71 8.60 -1.70
CA LYS A 72 -6.17 8.40 -3.05
C LYS A 72 -7.22 7.77 -3.95
N PRO A 73 -7.34 8.21 -5.21
CA PRO A 73 -8.17 7.52 -6.18
C PRO A 73 -7.56 6.16 -6.50
N VAL A 74 -8.40 5.13 -6.49
CA VAL A 74 -8.06 3.79 -6.96
C VAL A 74 -8.93 3.47 -8.16
N PHE A 75 -8.29 3.13 -9.25
CA PHE A 75 -8.90 2.72 -10.50
C PHE A 75 -9.15 1.23 -10.47
N ILE A 76 -10.37 0.81 -10.74
CA ILE A 76 -10.76 -0.60 -10.86
C ILE A 76 -11.36 -0.76 -12.25
N ARG A 77 -10.73 -1.59 -13.09
CA ARG A 77 -11.14 -1.84 -14.46
C ARG A 77 -11.43 -3.30 -14.67
N ASN A 78 -12.59 -3.60 -15.24
CA ASN A 78 -12.92 -4.91 -15.76
C ASN A 78 -12.41 -4.99 -17.21
N ARG A 79 -11.23 -5.55 -17.42
CA ARG A 79 -10.54 -5.57 -18.72
C ARG A 79 -11.19 -6.57 -19.66
N THR A 80 -11.23 -6.23 -20.93
CA THR A 80 -11.61 -7.15 -22.00
C THR A 80 -10.48 -8.16 -22.26
N ALA A 81 -10.82 -9.30 -22.90
CA ALA A 81 -9.82 -10.28 -23.29
C ALA A 81 -8.75 -9.66 -24.22
N ALA A 82 -9.14 -8.76 -25.10
CA ALA A 82 -8.22 -8.05 -26.01
C ALA A 82 -7.22 -7.14 -25.23
N GLU A 83 -7.67 -6.48 -24.18
CA GLU A 83 -6.80 -5.64 -23.32
C GLU A 83 -5.78 -6.50 -22.56
N ILE A 84 -6.19 -7.67 -22.07
CA ILE A 84 -5.30 -8.62 -21.38
C ILE A 84 -4.27 -9.19 -22.37
N GLU A 85 -4.70 -9.60 -23.55
CA GLU A 85 -3.82 -10.12 -24.58
C GLU A 85 -2.80 -9.06 -25.04
N ALA A 86 -3.25 -7.82 -25.25
CA ALA A 86 -2.37 -6.70 -25.60
C ALA A 86 -1.34 -6.44 -24.50
N ALA A 87 -1.76 -6.49 -23.22
CA ALA A 87 -0.85 -6.32 -22.09
C ALA A 87 0.22 -7.41 -22.01
N ARG A 88 -0.14 -8.67 -22.29
CA ARG A 88 0.77 -9.84 -22.24
C ARG A 88 1.75 -9.91 -23.40
N LYS A 89 1.39 -9.32 -24.55
CA LYS A 89 2.26 -9.27 -25.74
C LYS A 89 3.37 -8.23 -25.66
N VAL A 90 3.35 -7.37 -24.65
CA VAL A 90 4.35 -6.32 -24.51
C VAL A 90 5.71 -6.90 -24.13
N ASP A 91 6.74 -6.50 -24.86
CA ASP A 91 8.13 -6.84 -24.57
C ASP A 91 8.58 -6.14 -23.27
N LEU A 92 8.79 -6.93 -22.23
CA LEU A 92 9.10 -6.42 -20.89
C LEU A 92 10.47 -5.75 -20.81
N ASP A 93 11.42 -6.18 -21.64
CA ASP A 93 12.79 -5.63 -21.65
C ASP A 93 12.83 -4.18 -22.17
N LYS A 94 11.77 -3.77 -22.86
CA LYS A 94 11.62 -2.40 -23.38
C LYS A 94 10.83 -1.47 -22.48
N LEU A 95 10.39 -1.94 -21.31
CA LEU A 95 9.61 -1.14 -20.38
C LEU A 95 10.51 -0.40 -19.39
N PRO A 96 10.32 0.91 -19.19
CA PRO A 96 11.09 1.68 -18.20
C PRO A 96 10.63 1.44 -16.76
N GLY A 97 9.54 0.72 -16.54
CA GLY A 97 8.76 0.71 -15.30
C GLY A 97 9.25 -0.21 -14.18
N GLY A 98 10.33 -0.97 -14.37
CA GLY A 98 10.90 -1.79 -13.30
C GLY A 98 10.40 -3.25 -13.21
N THR A 99 10.62 -3.89 -12.08
CA THR A 99 10.49 -5.35 -11.86
C THR A 99 9.07 -5.89 -11.81
N ASP A 100 8.05 -5.03 -11.62
CA ASP A 100 6.63 -5.39 -11.57
C ASP A 100 5.92 -5.21 -12.92
N ALA A 101 6.66 -5.29 -14.01
CA ALA A 101 6.14 -5.02 -15.35
C ALA A 101 5.31 -6.16 -15.94
N ALA A 102 5.51 -7.40 -15.53
CA ALA A 102 4.71 -8.53 -16.02
C ALA A 102 3.23 -8.37 -15.61
N ASP A 103 2.31 -8.57 -16.56
CA ASP A 103 0.87 -8.38 -16.34
C ASP A 103 0.35 -9.27 -15.20
N GLU A 104 0.85 -10.50 -15.12
CA GLU A 104 0.47 -11.48 -14.11
C GLU A 104 0.83 -11.06 -12.67
N LEU A 105 1.84 -10.22 -12.51
CA LEU A 105 2.25 -9.68 -11.20
C LEU A 105 1.36 -8.51 -10.75
N ARG A 106 0.59 -7.93 -11.67
CA ARG A 106 -0.22 -6.75 -11.43
C ARG A 106 -1.69 -7.05 -11.18
N VAL A 107 -2.07 -8.32 -11.31
CA VAL A 107 -3.45 -8.81 -11.12
C VAL A 107 -3.47 -10.00 -10.17
N LYS A 108 -4.64 -10.40 -9.71
CA LYS A 108 -4.80 -11.62 -8.91
C LYS A 108 -5.09 -12.81 -9.81
N LYS A 109 -4.45 -13.94 -9.52
CA LYS A 109 -4.66 -15.20 -10.21
C LYS A 109 -6.13 -15.64 -10.14
N GLY A 110 -6.71 -15.99 -11.26
CA GLY A 110 -8.14 -16.35 -11.40
C GLY A 110 -9.07 -15.15 -11.57
N HIS A 111 -8.55 -13.91 -11.49
CA HIS A 111 -9.30 -12.67 -11.67
C HIS A 111 -8.52 -11.70 -12.57
N GLU A 112 -7.92 -12.21 -13.64
CA GLU A 112 -7.02 -11.46 -14.53
C GLU A 112 -7.72 -10.33 -15.29
N ASN A 113 -9.04 -10.39 -15.40
CA ASN A 113 -9.85 -9.30 -15.94
C ASN A 113 -9.92 -8.08 -15.00
N TRP A 114 -9.71 -8.25 -13.71
CA TRP A 114 -9.78 -7.17 -12.75
C TRP A 114 -8.41 -6.54 -12.49
N LEU A 115 -8.22 -5.34 -13.01
CA LEU A 115 -7.03 -4.54 -12.76
C LEU A 115 -7.35 -3.45 -11.75
N VAL A 116 -6.58 -3.42 -10.65
CA VAL A 116 -6.74 -2.47 -9.54
C VAL A 116 -5.46 -1.67 -9.39
N LEU A 117 -5.53 -0.36 -9.58
CA LEU A 117 -4.37 0.53 -9.61
C LEU A 117 -4.63 1.78 -8.77
N VAL A 118 -3.60 2.31 -8.14
CA VAL A 118 -3.63 3.65 -7.58
C VAL A 118 -3.62 4.66 -8.74
N GLY A 119 -4.67 5.44 -8.88
CA GLY A 119 -4.87 6.41 -9.98
C GLY A 119 -4.07 7.69 -9.80
N ILE A 120 -2.78 7.57 -9.50
CA ILE A 120 -1.86 8.68 -9.28
C ILE A 120 -0.63 8.49 -10.15
N CYS A 121 -0.39 9.44 -11.05
CA CYS A 121 0.78 9.46 -11.91
C CYS A 121 2.06 9.51 -11.07
N THR A 122 2.97 8.59 -11.33
CA THR A 122 4.21 8.43 -10.57
C THR A 122 5.26 9.52 -10.87
N HIS A 123 4.96 10.47 -11.79
CA HIS A 123 5.80 11.63 -12.02
C HIS A 123 5.66 12.64 -10.87
N LEU A 124 4.55 13.35 -10.76
CA LEU A 124 4.30 14.40 -9.77
C LEU A 124 2.89 14.34 -9.15
N GLY A 125 2.23 13.19 -9.17
CA GLY A 125 0.99 12.97 -8.42
C GLY A 125 -0.30 13.42 -9.10
N CYS A 126 -0.30 13.78 -10.39
CA CYS A 126 -1.52 14.08 -11.12
C CYS A 126 -2.40 12.83 -11.29
N ILE A 127 -3.71 12.99 -11.43
CA ILE A 127 -4.64 11.90 -11.72
C ILE A 127 -4.68 11.69 -13.25
N PRO A 128 -4.23 10.53 -13.78
CA PRO A 128 -4.29 10.25 -15.21
C PRO A 128 -5.74 10.11 -15.69
N LYS A 129 -6.00 10.47 -16.95
CA LYS A 129 -7.25 10.23 -17.66
C LYS A 129 -7.25 8.83 -18.27
N GLY A 130 -8.43 8.30 -18.61
CA GLY A 130 -8.62 6.98 -19.24
C GLY A 130 -9.63 6.09 -18.50
N GLN A 131 -10.13 6.56 -17.33
CA GLN A 131 -11.12 5.83 -16.55
C GLN A 131 -12.55 6.04 -17.05
N ALA A 132 -12.93 7.28 -17.35
CA ALA A 132 -14.27 7.59 -17.83
C ALA A 132 -14.42 7.23 -19.32
N MET A 133 -15.65 6.95 -19.73
CA MET A 133 -15.98 6.73 -21.13
C MET A 133 -15.71 8.04 -21.90
N GLY A 134 -14.93 7.94 -22.98
CA GLY A 134 -14.52 9.11 -23.77
C GLY A 134 -13.24 9.81 -23.30
N ASP A 135 -12.66 9.39 -22.19
CA ASP A 135 -11.35 9.90 -21.77
C ASP A 135 -10.24 9.54 -22.77
N ALA A 136 -9.25 10.44 -22.86
CA ALA A 136 -8.01 10.13 -23.57
C ALA A 136 -7.25 9.03 -22.86
N LYS A 137 -7.02 7.90 -23.53
CA LYS A 137 -6.29 6.74 -22.99
C LYS A 137 -4.79 6.73 -23.36
N GLY A 138 -4.35 7.75 -24.10
CA GLY A 138 -3.01 7.80 -24.67
C GLY A 138 -2.77 6.76 -25.77
N ASP A 139 -1.54 6.65 -26.23
CA ASP A 139 -1.17 5.85 -27.40
C ASP A 139 -1.21 4.33 -27.14
N PHE A 140 -1.27 3.94 -25.87
CA PHE A 140 -1.19 2.52 -25.44
C PHE A 140 -2.49 1.98 -24.84
N GLY A 141 -3.60 2.73 -24.99
CA GLY A 141 -4.95 2.27 -24.65
C GLY A 141 -5.30 2.18 -23.16
N GLY A 142 -4.37 2.57 -22.26
CA GLY A 142 -4.57 2.55 -20.82
C GLY A 142 -4.94 3.93 -20.26
N TRP A 143 -3.95 4.64 -19.72
CA TRP A 143 -4.14 5.95 -19.10
C TRP A 143 -3.17 6.98 -19.65
N PHE A 144 -3.62 8.22 -19.69
CA PHE A 144 -2.84 9.38 -20.14
C PHE A 144 -2.81 10.46 -19.06
N CYS A 145 -1.62 10.86 -18.64
CA CYS A 145 -1.43 11.98 -17.73
C CYS A 145 -1.17 13.27 -18.52
N PRO A 146 -2.14 14.21 -18.61
CA PRO A 146 -2.01 15.40 -19.44
C PRO A 146 -1.04 16.43 -18.85
N CYS A 147 -0.66 16.30 -17.58
CA CYS A 147 0.21 17.27 -16.92
C CYS A 147 1.59 17.38 -17.61
N HIS A 148 2.19 16.23 -17.96
CA HIS A 148 3.53 16.18 -18.58
C HIS A 148 3.64 15.06 -19.63
N GLY A 149 2.51 14.51 -20.11
CA GLY A 149 2.51 13.57 -21.23
C GLY A 149 2.99 12.16 -20.87
N SER A 150 2.71 11.66 -19.67
CA SER A 150 2.98 10.25 -19.37
C SER A 150 1.86 9.35 -19.90
N HIS A 151 2.21 8.30 -20.65
CA HIS A 151 1.30 7.33 -21.23
C HIS A 151 1.50 5.97 -20.57
N TYR A 152 0.41 5.37 -20.14
CA TYR A 152 0.36 4.05 -19.53
C TYR A 152 -0.43 3.08 -20.40
N ASP A 153 -0.09 1.81 -20.38
CA ASP A 153 -0.83 0.77 -21.11
C ASP A 153 -2.01 0.19 -20.30
N THR A 154 -2.66 -0.82 -20.86
CA THR A 154 -3.83 -1.51 -20.28
C THR A 154 -3.52 -2.33 -19.02
N SER A 155 -2.25 -2.39 -18.61
CA SER A 155 -1.79 -2.97 -17.33
C SER A 155 -1.29 -1.88 -16.38
N GLY A 156 -1.40 -0.59 -16.73
CA GLY A 156 -0.91 0.56 -15.94
C GLY A 156 0.61 0.69 -15.92
N ARG A 157 1.30 0.11 -16.91
CA ARG A 157 2.76 0.25 -17.05
C ARG A 157 3.10 1.49 -17.82
N ILE A 158 4.13 2.21 -17.38
CA ILE A 158 4.64 3.38 -18.09
C ILE A 158 5.23 2.95 -19.43
N ARG A 159 4.85 3.63 -20.50
CA ARG A 159 5.29 3.38 -21.87
C ARG A 159 6.01 4.58 -22.47
N LEU A 160 5.60 5.79 -22.11
CA LEU A 160 6.14 7.03 -22.63
C LEU A 160 5.97 8.15 -21.62
N GLY A 161 6.90 9.09 -21.60
CA GLY A 161 6.82 10.29 -20.78
C GLY A 161 7.70 10.24 -19.53
N PRO A 162 7.63 11.29 -18.68
CA PRO A 162 8.57 11.49 -17.59
C PRO A 162 8.26 10.66 -16.32
N ALA A 163 7.17 9.92 -16.26
CA ALA A 163 6.88 9.07 -15.10
C ALA A 163 7.95 7.99 -14.94
N PRO A 164 8.59 7.85 -13.76
CA PRO A 164 9.72 6.94 -13.57
C PRO A 164 9.34 5.48 -13.41
N ARG A 165 8.06 5.17 -13.12
CA ARG A 165 7.60 3.80 -12.82
C ARG A 165 6.12 3.61 -13.17
N ASN A 166 5.69 2.35 -13.12
CA ASN A 166 4.31 1.95 -13.35
C ASN A 166 3.35 2.56 -12.31
N LEU A 167 2.05 2.63 -12.60
CA LEU A 167 1.04 2.93 -11.60
C LEU A 167 1.08 1.85 -10.51
N ASP A 168 0.97 2.25 -9.25
CA ASP A 168 1.07 1.32 -8.12
C ASP A 168 -0.17 0.39 -8.06
N VAL A 169 0.06 -0.86 -7.73
CA VAL A 169 -1.00 -1.81 -7.34
C VAL A 169 -1.18 -1.71 -5.83
N PRO A 170 -2.35 -1.29 -5.32
CA PRO A 170 -2.60 -1.25 -3.89
C PRO A 170 -2.68 -2.68 -3.31
N PRO A 171 -2.49 -2.87 -2.01
CA PRO A 171 -2.84 -4.13 -1.38
C PRO A 171 -4.34 -4.36 -1.50
N TYR A 172 -4.75 -5.46 -2.12
CA TYR A 172 -6.16 -5.84 -2.21
C TYR A 172 -6.31 -7.35 -2.26
N GLU A 173 -7.49 -7.82 -1.89
CA GLU A 173 -7.86 -9.24 -1.95
C GLU A 173 -9.30 -9.39 -2.43
N PHE A 174 -9.63 -10.54 -3.03
CA PHE A 174 -11.00 -10.91 -3.36
C PHE A 174 -11.63 -11.56 -2.13
N VAL A 175 -12.71 -10.96 -1.64
CA VAL A 175 -13.56 -11.52 -0.55
C VAL A 175 -14.56 -12.52 -1.14
N SER A 176 -14.99 -12.29 -2.37
CA SER A 176 -15.80 -13.18 -3.20
C SER A 176 -15.55 -12.90 -4.67
N ASP A 177 -16.16 -13.67 -5.58
CA ASP A 177 -16.02 -13.44 -7.03
C ASP A 177 -16.44 -12.04 -7.49
N THR A 178 -17.31 -11.38 -6.69
CA THR A 178 -17.86 -10.05 -7.02
C THR A 178 -17.48 -8.97 -6.02
N LYS A 179 -16.63 -9.25 -5.04
CA LYS A 179 -16.23 -8.26 -4.02
C LYS A 179 -14.74 -8.28 -3.78
N ILE A 180 -14.16 -7.08 -3.76
CA ILE A 180 -12.78 -6.88 -3.34
C ILE A 180 -12.71 -6.02 -2.09
N LYS A 181 -11.67 -6.24 -1.31
CA LYS A 181 -11.27 -5.40 -0.18
C LYS A 181 -9.90 -4.81 -0.50
N ILE A 182 -9.78 -3.50 -0.39
CA ILE A 182 -8.54 -2.76 -0.59
C ILE A 182 -8.04 -2.30 0.78
N GLY A 183 -6.80 -2.65 1.15
CA GLY A 183 -6.17 -2.29 2.42
C GLY A 183 -6.10 -3.38 3.44
#